data_f76a0ab4ac66e81ef38f479f2d3cebbe
#
_entry.id   f76a0ab4ac66e81ef38f479f2d3cebbe
#
_cell.length_a   1.000
_cell.length_b   1.000
_cell.length_c   1.000
_cell.angle_alpha   90.00
_cell.angle_beta   90.00
_cell.angle_gamma   90.00
#
_symmetry.space_group_name_H-M   'P 1'
#
loop_
_entity.id
_entity.type
_entity.pdbx_description
1 polymer ?
#
loop_
_entity_poly.entity_id
_entity_poly.type
_entity_poly.pdbx_seq_one_letter_code
_entity_poly.pdbx_strand_id
1 'polypeptide(L)'
;MISFTLSLIALLLGYFLYGRFVESVFKPDSRPTPAIAKADGVDFMVLPGWKIFMIQFLNIAGTGPIFGAIMGAKFGPAAYLWIVFGCIFAGAVHDYLSGMLSVRHGGVGLPELVGYYLGDNTKKVMLVFTVLLLVMVGAVFVYSPSIILGDLTHWNVMLWVAVIFIYYIIATMMPIDKIIGRIYPLFAFSLIFMAVALLACLFVKMPNLPELWDGLENRNPAAGPIFPCLFITIACGAISGFHATQSPLMARCMKHEKQGRPIFYGAMITEGMVALVWASVSAYFFYDGGAEEVGSTLKASAPQVVTAVSNSWLGTFGGVLALLGVVAAPITSGDTALRSARLIVSEFLHFDQKPIAKRLMICIPLFVVTSLLLWFNIANEDGFNVIWNYFGWANQTLAVFTLWTLTVYLVRQKKPYIITLIPALFMTTVCGTFLAVSPIAFGLSTTVSYIIAVVVFLFSLGWFVRWYSTQK
;
A
#
# COMPACT_ATOMS: atom_id res chain seq x y z
N MET A 1 -4.91 12.62 -22.72
CA MET A 1 -6.19 12.47 -21.95
C MET A 1 -6.94 11.18 -22.24
N ILE A 2 -6.84 10.61 -23.42
CA ILE A 2 -7.59 9.39 -23.79
C ILE A 2 -7.11 8.19 -22.97
N SER A 3 -5.80 7.94 -22.89
CA SER A 3 -5.24 6.85 -22.08
C SER A 3 -5.64 6.95 -20.60
N PHE A 4 -5.64 8.15 -20.03
CA PHE A 4 -6.12 8.40 -18.67
C PHE A 4 -7.60 8.01 -18.51
N THR A 5 -8.45 8.50 -19.41
CA THR A 5 -9.91 8.23 -19.36
C THR A 5 -10.21 6.74 -19.51
N LEU A 6 -9.54 6.06 -20.45
CA LEU A 6 -9.68 4.61 -20.63
C LEU A 6 -9.19 3.84 -19.40
N SER A 7 -8.09 4.27 -18.78
CA SER A 7 -7.56 3.70 -17.55
C SER A 7 -8.55 3.83 -16.37
N LEU A 8 -9.18 4.99 -16.24
CA LEU A 8 -10.19 5.23 -15.21
C LEU A 8 -11.44 4.34 -15.42
N ILE A 9 -11.92 4.25 -16.65
CA ILE A 9 -13.03 3.36 -17.01
C ILE A 9 -12.66 1.90 -16.74
N ALA A 10 -11.44 1.47 -17.10
CA ALA A 10 -10.97 0.11 -16.86
C ALA A 10 -10.96 -0.25 -15.36
N LEU A 11 -10.51 0.65 -14.48
CA LEU A 11 -10.56 0.45 -13.02
C LEU A 11 -12.00 0.27 -12.52
N LEU A 12 -12.94 1.10 -12.99
CA LEU A 12 -14.36 0.97 -12.63
C LEU A 12 -14.94 -0.35 -13.13
N LEU A 13 -14.69 -0.72 -14.38
CA LEU A 13 -15.13 -2.01 -14.93
C LEU A 13 -14.48 -3.18 -14.19
N GLY A 14 -13.22 -3.05 -13.77
CA GLY A 14 -12.51 -4.01 -12.93
C GLY A 14 -13.26 -4.30 -11.63
N TYR A 15 -13.79 -3.27 -10.96
CA TYR A 15 -14.60 -3.46 -9.76
C TYR A 15 -15.91 -4.21 -10.04
N PHE A 16 -16.64 -3.79 -11.08
CA PHE A 16 -17.96 -4.34 -11.36
C PHE A 16 -17.94 -5.72 -12.01
N LEU A 17 -16.96 -6.03 -12.83
CA LEU A 17 -16.86 -7.29 -13.56
C LEU A 17 -15.92 -8.26 -12.86
N TYR A 18 -14.63 -7.92 -12.80
CA TYR A 18 -13.63 -8.85 -12.24
C TYR A 18 -13.75 -9.00 -10.73
N GLY A 19 -14.11 -7.93 -10.01
CA GLY A 19 -14.37 -8.01 -8.57
C GLY A 19 -15.53 -8.93 -8.20
N ARG A 20 -16.60 -8.96 -9.02
CA ARG A 20 -17.70 -9.96 -8.85
C ARG A 20 -17.23 -11.37 -9.12
N PHE A 21 -16.39 -11.55 -10.13
CA PHE A 21 -15.83 -12.87 -10.42
C PHE A 21 -14.96 -13.36 -9.24
N VAL A 22 -14.05 -12.54 -8.71
CA VAL A 22 -13.22 -12.89 -7.55
C VAL A 22 -14.06 -13.19 -6.31
N GLU A 23 -15.12 -12.41 -6.06
CA GLU A 23 -16.08 -12.67 -4.99
C GLU A 23 -16.78 -14.03 -5.19
N SER A 24 -17.16 -14.37 -6.42
CA SER A 24 -17.78 -15.68 -6.74
C SER A 24 -16.82 -16.86 -6.55
N VAL A 25 -15.52 -16.65 -6.74
CA VAL A 25 -14.46 -17.63 -6.44
C VAL A 25 -14.33 -17.85 -4.93
N PHE A 26 -14.35 -16.78 -4.13
CA PHE A 26 -14.24 -16.90 -2.67
C PHE A 26 -15.51 -17.50 -2.06
N LYS A 27 -16.69 -17.12 -2.52
CA LYS A 27 -18.02 -17.51 -2.05
C LYS A 27 -18.24 -17.09 -0.58
N PRO A 28 -18.49 -15.78 -0.32
CA PRO A 28 -18.88 -15.31 1.00
C PRO A 28 -20.17 -16.00 1.49
N ASP A 29 -20.21 -16.36 2.77
CA ASP A 29 -21.38 -17.02 3.38
C ASP A 29 -21.91 -16.25 4.60
N SER A 30 -22.84 -16.85 5.36
CA SER A 30 -23.50 -16.24 6.50
C SER A 30 -22.90 -16.61 7.85
N ARG A 31 -21.70 -17.21 7.88
CA ARG A 31 -21.04 -17.54 9.15
C ARG A 31 -20.79 -16.32 10.01
N PRO A 32 -20.79 -16.45 11.34
CA PRO A 32 -20.42 -15.36 12.24
C PRO A 32 -19.00 -14.87 11.94
N THR A 33 -18.86 -13.56 11.77
CA THR A 33 -17.54 -12.92 11.61
C THR A 33 -16.81 -12.79 12.95
N PRO A 34 -15.49 -12.56 12.95
CA PRO A 34 -14.73 -12.34 14.18
C PRO A 34 -15.27 -11.21 15.05
N ALA A 35 -15.80 -10.15 14.43
CA ALA A 35 -16.44 -9.03 15.14
C ALA A 35 -17.61 -9.43 16.03
N ILE A 36 -18.31 -10.52 15.65
CA ILE A 36 -19.46 -11.06 16.41
C ILE A 36 -19.00 -12.16 17.36
N ALA A 37 -18.18 -13.11 16.86
CA ALA A 37 -17.79 -14.29 17.61
C ALA A 37 -16.78 -14.03 18.74
N LYS A 38 -15.96 -12.97 18.62
CA LYS A 38 -14.86 -12.63 19.54
C LYS A 38 -14.96 -11.22 20.10
N ALA A 39 -16.15 -10.58 20.10
CA ALA A 39 -16.33 -9.22 20.54
C ALA A 39 -15.67 -8.96 21.91
N ASP A 40 -14.74 -8.01 21.98
CA ASP A 40 -14.00 -7.64 23.20
C ASP A 40 -14.08 -6.12 23.53
N GLY A 41 -14.66 -5.33 22.62
CA GLY A 41 -14.79 -3.89 22.78
C GLY A 41 -13.47 -3.10 22.63
N VAL A 42 -12.39 -3.75 22.19
CA VAL A 42 -11.07 -3.12 22.00
C VAL A 42 -10.62 -3.24 20.54
N ASP A 43 -10.42 -4.46 20.08
CA ASP A 43 -9.96 -4.76 18.71
C ASP A 43 -11.01 -5.53 17.89
N PHE A 44 -11.99 -6.16 18.53
CA PHE A 44 -13.11 -6.88 17.90
C PHE A 44 -14.43 -6.18 18.20
N MET A 45 -14.99 -5.49 17.22
CA MET A 45 -16.25 -4.76 17.34
C MET A 45 -16.94 -4.57 16.01
N VAL A 46 -18.28 -4.55 16.01
CA VAL A 46 -19.05 -4.31 14.78
C VAL A 46 -19.09 -2.82 14.45
N LEU A 47 -18.61 -2.47 13.25
CA LEU A 47 -18.74 -1.13 12.70
C LEU A 47 -19.66 -1.12 11.46
N PRO A 48 -20.28 0.03 11.12
CA PRO A 48 -21.03 0.18 9.87
C PRO A 48 -20.12 -0.01 8.65
N GLY A 49 -20.58 -0.70 7.60
CA GLY A 49 -19.77 -1.05 6.42
C GLY A 49 -19.12 0.15 5.73
N TRP A 50 -19.82 1.28 5.61
CA TRP A 50 -19.26 2.49 5.03
C TRP A 50 -18.07 3.04 5.86
N LYS A 51 -18.13 2.96 7.20
CA LYS A 51 -17.01 3.35 8.06
C LYS A 51 -15.83 2.41 7.88
N ILE A 52 -16.08 1.10 7.80
CA ILE A 52 -15.01 0.12 7.57
C ILE A 52 -14.34 0.38 6.22
N PHE A 53 -15.12 0.68 5.17
CA PHE A 53 -14.58 1.05 3.86
C PHE A 53 -13.67 2.30 3.95
N MET A 54 -14.14 3.37 4.59
CA MET A 54 -13.36 4.61 4.75
C MET A 54 -12.08 4.38 5.55
N ILE A 55 -12.15 3.58 6.61
CA ILE A 55 -10.99 3.25 7.43
C ILE A 55 -10.01 2.37 6.63
N GLN A 56 -10.50 1.32 5.95
CA GLN A 56 -9.67 0.46 5.11
C GLN A 56 -8.98 1.28 4.02
N PHE A 57 -9.74 2.08 3.28
CA PHE A 57 -9.20 2.95 2.23
C PHE A 57 -8.09 3.86 2.77
N LEU A 58 -8.33 4.55 3.88
CA LEU A 58 -7.33 5.44 4.46
C LEU A 58 -6.11 4.69 5.02
N ASN A 59 -6.30 3.49 5.58
CA ASN A 59 -5.20 2.67 6.08
C ASN A 59 -4.26 2.22 4.98
N ILE A 60 -4.80 1.86 3.80
CA ILE A 60 -3.98 1.43 2.66
C ILE A 60 -3.42 2.62 1.87
N ALA A 61 -4.21 3.69 1.70
CA ALA A 61 -3.86 4.87 0.93
C ALA A 61 -2.96 5.85 1.71
N GLY A 62 -1.86 5.37 2.26
CA GLY A 62 -0.82 6.23 2.86
C GLY A 62 -0.17 7.17 1.83
N THR A 63 1.12 7.41 1.94
CA THR A 63 1.87 8.18 0.91
C THR A 63 2.04 7.41 -0.40
N GLY A 64 1.87 6.09 -0.38
CA GLY A 64 2.18 5.20 -1.50
C GLY A 64 1.45 5.50 -2.81
N PRO A 65 0.12 5.60 -2.85
CA PRO A 65 -0.62 5.89 -4.08
C PRO A 65 -0.40 7.33 -4.59
N ILE A 66 0.13 8.21 -3.75
CA ILE A 66 0.47 9.59 -4.10
C ILE A 66 1.93 9.66 -4.56
N PHE A 67 2.86 9.43 -3.65
CA PHE A 67 4.30 9.56 -3.92
C PHE A 67 4.80 8.50 -4.91
N GLY A 68 4.35 7.25 -4.75
CA GLY A 68 4.67 6.17 -5.68
C GLY A 68 4.17 6.46 -7.10
N ALA A 69 2.95 7.00 -7.23
CA ALA A 69 2.40 7.38 -8.53
C ALA A 69 3.13 8.58 -9.15
N ILE A 70 3.47 9.60 -8.34
CA ILE A 70 4.27 10.75 -8.79
C ILE A 70 5.64 10.27 -9.31
N MET A 71 6.34 9.46 -8.52
CA MET A 71 7.66 8.93 -8.92
C MET A 71 7.56 7.99 -10.11
N GLY A 72 6.50 7.18 -10.18
CA GLY A 72 6.23 6.28 -11.28
C GLY A 72 5.88 7.00 -12.59
N ALA A 73 5.20 8.15 -12.53
CA ALA A 73 4.89 8.97 -13.70
C ALA A 73 6.15 9.43 -14.45
N LYS A 74 7.30 9.52 -13.76
CA LYS A 74 8.58 9.84 -14.39
C LYS A 74 9.05 8.79 -15.41
N PHE A 75 8.59 7.55 -15.32
CA PHE A 75 8.89 6.50 -16.30
C PHE A 75 8.10 6.66 -17.62
N GLY A 76 7.08 7.53 -17.63
CA GLY A 76 6.23 7.75 -18.78
C GLY A 76 4.90 6.97 -18.73
N PRO A 77 4.19 6.82 -19.86
CA PRO A 77 2.83 6.28 -19.89
C PRO A 77 2.73 4.79 -19.50
N ALA A 78 3.81 4.05 -19.44
CA ALA A 78 3.85 2.69 -18.90
C ALA A 78 3.29 2.60 -17.45
N ALA A 79 3.35 3.71 -16.70
CA ALA A 79 2.75 3.81 -15.37
C ALA A 79 1.24 3.53 -15.37
N TYR A 80 0.51 3.99 -16.40
CA TYR A 80 -0.94 3.73 -16.51
C TYR A 80 -1.26 2.25 -16.61
N LEU A 81 -0.49 1.51 -17.41
CA LEU A 81 -0.68 0.07 -17.58
C LEU A 81 -0.49 -0.66 -16.24
N TRP A 82 0.59 -0.31 -15.53
CA TRP A 82 0.86 -0.97 -14.25
C TRP A 82 -0.19 -0.61 -13.18
N ILE A 83 -0.59 0.66 -13.06
CA ILE A 83 -1.66 1.06 -12.12
C ILE A 83 -2.94 0.27 -12.44
N VAL A 84 -3.38 0.21 -13.70
CA VAL A 84 -4.63 -0.43 -14.07
C VAL A 84 -4.58 -1.95 -13.92
N PHE A 85 -3.65 -2.61 -14.59
CA PHE A 85 -3.58 -4.07 -14.59
C PHE A 85 -3.09 -4.61 -13.24
N GLY A 86 -2.12 -3.94 -12.62
CA GLY A 86 -1.65 -4.29 -11.29
C GLY A 86 -2.76 -4.16 -10.25
N CYS A 87 -3.50 -3.06 -10.27
CA CYS A 87 -4.60 -2.84 -9.32
C CYS A 87 -5.72 -3.88 -9.50
N ILE A 88 -6.22 -4.09 -10.74
CA ILE A 88 -7.37 -4.98 -10.97
C ILE A 88 -7.02 -6.44 -10.73
N PHE A 89 -5.92 -6.93 -11.32
CA PHE A 89 -5.62 -8.36 -11.39
C PHE A 89 -4.69 -8.86 -10.29
N ALA A 90 -3.94 -7.95 -9.65
CA ALA A 90 -3.04 -8.31 -8.56
C ALA A 90 -3.49 -7.68 -7.23
N GLY A 91 -3.49 -6.35 -7.09
CA GLY A 91 -3.72 -5.66 -5.83
C GLY A 91 -5.10 -5.90 -5.23
N ALA A 92 -6.16 -5.69 -6.00
CA ALA A 92 -7.52 -5.87 -5.50
C ALA A 92 -7.86 -7.34 -5.20
N VAL A 93 -7.27 -8.28 -5.94
CA VAL A 93 -7.35 -9.73 -5.64
C VAL A 93 -6.61 -10.05 -4.35
N HIS A 94 -5.39 -9.53 -4.20
CA HIS A 94 -4.56 -9.66 -3.02
C HIS A 94 -5.29 -9.16 -1.77
N ASP A 95 -5.82 -7.93 -1.81
CA ASP A 95 -6.48 -7.29 -0.68
C ASP A 95 -7.79 -7.97 -0.30
N TYR A 96 -8.61 -8.30 -1.30
CA TYR A 96 -9.86 -9.00 -1.06
C TYR A 96 -9.64 -10.38 -0.44
N LEU A 97 -8.79 -11.19 -1.05
CA LEU A 97 -8.59 -12.56 -0.58
C LEU A 97 -7.85 -12.60 0.76
N SER A 98 -6.85 -11.75 0.99
CA SER A 98 -6.14 -11.69 2.29
C SER A 98 -7.06 -11.22 3.41
N GLY A 99 -7.87 -10.18 3.18
CA GLY A 99 -8.85 -9.70 4.14
C GLY A 99 -9.91 -10.75 4.47
N MET A 100 -10.50 -11.39 3.44
CA MET A 100 -11.49 -12.43 3.62
C MET A 100 -10.92 -13.70 4.26
N LEU A 101 -9.66 -14.03 3.96
CA LEU A 101 -8.98 -15.15 4.61
C LEU A 101 -8.76 -14.87 6.10
N SER A 102 -8.39 -13.64 6.46
CA SER A 102 -8.32 -13.20 7.86
C SER A 102 -9.68 -13.31 8.55
N VAL A 103 -10.78 -12.88 7.91
CA VAL A 103 -12.14 -13.05 8.45
C VAL A 103 -12.42 -14.52 8.78
N ARG A 104 -12.12 -15.45 7.87
CA ARG A 104 -12.36 -16.90 8.06
C ARG A 104 -11.48 -17.56 9.10
N HIS A 105 -10.31 -16.98 9.37
CA HIS A 105 -9.38 -17.45 10.40
C HIS A 105 -9.49 -16.65 11.70
N GLY A 106 -10.62 -16.01 11.95
CA GLY A 106 -10.89 -15.36 13.24
C GLY A 106 -10.17 -14.03 13.43
N GLY A 107 -9.82 -13.31 12.35
CA GLY A 107 -9.19 -12.01 12.39
C GLY A 107 -7.68 -12.04 12.67
N VAL A 108 -7.00 -13.17 12.40
CA VAL A 108 -5.56 -13.31 12.62
C VAL A 108 -4.74 -12.49 11.61
N GLY A 109 -3.52 -12.10 12.03
CA GLY A 109 -2.59 -11.34 11.21
C GLY A 109 -1.96 -12.16 10.07
N LEU A 110 -1.30 -11.46 9.16
CA LEU A 110 -0.67 -12.08 7.98
C LEU A 110 0.34 -13.18 8.32
N PRO A 111 1.27 -13.04 9.29
CA PRO A 111 2.23 -14.12 9.60
C PRO A 111 1.55 -15.43 10.02
N GLU A 112 0.44 -15.36 10.76
CA GLU A 112 -0.34 -16.55 11.12
C GLU A 112 -0.95 -17.22 9.88
N LEU A 113 -1.53 -16.44 8.96
CA LEU A 113 -2.06 -16.96 7.70
C LEU A 113 -0.97 -17.63 6.86
N VAL A 114 0.21 -17.02 6.79
CA VAL A 114 1.38 -17.61 6.13
C VAL A 114 1.75 -18.95 6.78
N GLY A 115 1.74 -19.02 8.10
CA GLY A 115 1.99 -20.25 8.86
C GLY A 115 1.03 -21.39 8.49
N TYR A 116 -0.26 -21.12 8.41
CA TYR A 116 -1.28 -22.13 8.05
C TYR A 116 -1.09 -22.73 6.65
N TYR A 117 -0.58 -21.96 5.71
CA TYR A 117 -0.51 -22.38 4.31
C TYR A 117 0.89 -22.69 3.80
N LEU A 118 1.92 -21.97 4.28
CA LEU A 118 3.32 -22.11 3.86
C LEU A 118 4.25 -22.71 4.93
N GLY A 119 3.71 -22.98 6.13
CA GLY A 119 4.40 -23.66 7.22
C GLY A 119 5.09 -22.74 8.22
N ASP A 120 5.45 -23.30 9.38
CA ASP A 120 5.91 -22.56 10.56
C ASP A 120 7.26 -21.85 10.37
N ASN A 121 8.17 -22.42 9.57
CA ASN A 121 9.44 -21.75 9.29
C ASN A 121 9.21 -20.45 8.50
N THR A 122 8.34 -20.49 7.50
CA THR A 122 7.96 -19.31 6.72
C THR A 122 7.25 -18.28 7.61
N LYS A 123 6.37 -18.73 8.54
CA LYS A 123 5.72 -17.87 9.55
C LYS A 123 6.75 -17.07 10.36
N LYS A 124 7.80 -17.73 10.89
CA LYS A 124 8.83 -17.06 11.70
C LYS A 124 9.60 -16.00 10.90
N VAL A 125 9.98 -16.32 9.66
CA VAL A 125 10.64 -15.36 8.77
C VAL A 125 9.72 -14.18 8.49
N MET A 126 8.45 -14.45 8.17
CA MET A 126 7.46 -13.43 7.86
C MET A 126 7.12 -12.55 9.06
N LEU A 127 7.14 -13.08 10.28
CA LEU A 127 6.94 -12.30 11.49
C LEU A 127 7.99 -11.18 11.59
N VAL A 128 9.27 -11.55 11.54
CA VAL A 128 10.37 -10.59 11.65
C VAL A 128 10.32 -9.58 10.49
N PHE A 129 10.12 -10.08 9.27
CA PHE A 129 10.05 -9.26 8.08
C PHE A 129 8.88 -8.25 8.11
N THR A 130 7.70 -8.71 8.53
CA THR A 130 6.50 -7.87 8.63
C THR A 130 6.66 -6.80 9.71
N VAL A 131 7.19 -7.16 10.89
CA VAL A 131 7.41 -6.20 11.98
C VAL A 131 8.43 -5.15 11.55
N LEU A 132 9.54 -5.55 10.91
CA LEU A 132 10.54 -4.61 10.39
C LEU A 132 9.92 -3.65 9.36
N LEU A 133 9.13 -4.17 8.41
CA LEU A 133 8.40 -3.35 7.45
C LEU A 133 7.50 -2.33 8.15
N LEU A 134 6.69 -2.76 9.12
CA LEU A 134 5.74 -1.89 9.81
C LEU A 134 6.42 -0.79 10.62
N VAL A 135 7.59 -1.07 11.17
CA VAL A 135 8.41 -0.07 11.86
C VAL A 135 9.03 0.93 10.87
N MET A 136 9.50 0.47 9.70
CA MET A 136 9.94 1.37 8.62
C MET A 136 8.80 2.28 8.13
N VAL A 137 7.58 1.71 7.95
CA VAL A 137 6.37 2.49 7.64
C VAL A 137 6.14 3.56 8.70
N GLY A 138 6.22 3.20 9.98
CA GLY A 138 6.10 4.15 11.09
C GLY A 138 7.06 5.33 10.97
N ALA A 139 8.34 5.08 10.69
CA ALA A 139 9.35 6.12 10.54
C ALA A 139 9.10 7.01 9.31
N VAL A 140 8.84 6.41 8.14
CA VAL A 140 8.58 7.15 6.88
C VAL A 140 7.32 8.01 6.99
N PHE A 141 6.27 7.48 7.63
CA PHE A 141 4.97 8.14 7.74
C PHE A 141 4.89 9.14 8.91
N VAL A 142 5.92 9.25 9.73
CA VAL A 142 6.15 10.42 10.59
C VAL A 142 6.83 11.53 9.81
N TYR A 143 7.90 11.21 9.08
CA TYR A 143 8.77 12.23 8.48
C TYR A 143 8.14 12.90 7.25
N SER A 144 7.51 12.12 6.35
CA SER A 144 6.94 12.65 5.11
C SER A 144 5.83 13.72 5.32
N PRO A 145 4.83 13.52 6.20
CA PRO A 145 3.84 14.57 6.46
C PRO A 145 4.44 15.74 7.26
N SER A 146 5.49 15.51 8.05
CA SER A 146 6.17 16.59 8.79
C SER A 146 6.83 17.60 7.86
N ILE A 147 7.39 17.16 6.73
CA ILE A 147 7.95 18.06 5.71
C ILE A 147 6.83 18.92 5.12
N ILE A 148 5.73 18.32 4.68
CA ILE A 148 4.59 19.05 4.08
C ILE A 148 3.99 20.04 5.07
N LEU A 149 3.83 19.67 6.34
CA LEU A 149 3.34 20.56 7.39
C LEU A 149 4.31 21.68 7.71
N GLY A 150 5.63 21.40 7.70
CA GLY A 150 6.66 22.40 7.84
C GLY A 150 6.58 23.48 6.76
N ASP A 151 6.46 23.05 5.50
CA ASP A 151 6.31 23.96 4.35
C ASP A 151 4.99 24.75 4.41
N LEU A 152 3.90 24.10 4.79
CA LEU A 152 2.57 24.74 4.85
C LEU A 152 2.45 25.77 5.98
N THR A 153 3.02 25.48 7.15
CA THR A 153 2.89 26.29 8.35
C THR A 153 4.06 27.23 8.61
N HIS A 154 5.16 27.06 7.88
CA HIS A 154 6.46 27.70 8.11
C HIS A 154 7.04 27.45 9.50
N TRP A 155 6.61 26.36 10.16
CA TRP A 155 7.14 25.92 11.45
C TRP A 155 8.25 24.88 11.25
N ASN A 156 9.04 24.69 12.31
CA ASN A 156 10.13 23.72 12.27
C ASN A 156 9.60 22.30 12.03
N VAL A 157 10.17 21.61 11.05
CA VAL A 157 9.84 20.22 10.70
C VAL A 157 9.97 19.28 11.91
N MET A 158 10.98 19.51 12.79
CA MET A 158 11.18 18.70 13.99
C MET A 158 10.04 18.81 15.00
N LEU A 159 9.37 19.95 15.06
CA LEU A 159 8.17 20.10 15.89
C LEU A 159 7.06 19.18 15.40
N TRP A 160 6.84 19.12 14.08
CA TRP A 160 5.85 18.25 13.48
C TRP A 160 6.20 16.77 13.62
N VAL A 161 7.49 16.42 13.48
CA VAL A 161 7.99 15.06 13.77
C VAL A 161 7.63 14.65 15.21
N ALA A 162 7.90 15.52 16.19
CA ALA A 162 7.58 15.23 17.59
C ALA A 162 6.07 15.09 17.81
N VAL A 163 5.25 15.99 17.27
CA VAL A 163 3.79 15.98 17.41
C VAL A 163 3.20 14.70 16.82
N ILE A 164 3.58 14.33 15.59
CA ILE A 164 3.05 13.13 14.91
C ILE A 164 3.52 11.87 15.64
N PHE A 165 4.77 11.81 16.08
CA PHE A 165 5.28 10.63 16.78
C PHE A 165 4.63 10.43 18.16
N ILE A 166 4.39 11.51 18.92
CA ILE A 166 3.62 11.45 20.17
C ILE A 166 2.19 10.97 19.91
N TYR A 167 1.56 11.48 18.83
CA TYR A 167 0.25 10.98 18.41
C TYR A 167 0.27 9.47 18.15
N TYR A 168 1.28 8.93 17.45
CA TYR A 168 1.39 7.48 17.20
C TYR A 168 1.50 6.66 18.49
N ILE A 169 2.28 7.15 19.47
CA ILE A 169 2.38 6.49 20.77
C ILE A 169 1.02 6.39 21.44
N ILE A 170 0.28 7.51 21.50
CA ILE A 170 -1.04 7.58 22.12
C ILE A 170 -2.03 6.68 21.36
N ALA A 171 -2.09 6.82 20.03
CA ALA A 171 -3.05 6.12 19.19
C ALA A 171 -2.86 4.61 19.21
N THR A 172 -1.60 4.13 19.19
CA THR A 172 -1.28 2.70 19.28
C THR A 172 -1.74 2.07 20.60
N MET A 173 -1.83 2.85 21.68
CA MET A 173 -2.25 2.39 23.00
C MET A 173 -3.77 2.43 23.22
N MET A 174 -4.51 3.22 22.42
CA MET A 174 -5.96 3.41 22.60
C MET A 174 -6.80 2.35 21.88
N PRO A 175 -8.05 2.08 22.31
CA PRO A 175 -9.01 1.26 21.56
C PRO A 175 -9.31 1.83 20.16
N ILE A 176 -9.62 0.93 19.22
CA ILE A 176 -9.81 1.26 17.79
C ILE A 176 -10.94 2.27 17.54
N ASP A 177 -12.06 2.16 18.28
CA ASP A 177 -13.25 2.98 18.07
C ASP A 177 -13.08 4.47 18.44
N LYS A 178 -12.19 4.77 19.40
CA LYS A 178 -12.02 6.11 19.94
C LYS A 178 -11.34 7.09 18.99
N ILE A 179 -10.34 6.64 18.25
CA ILE A 179 -9.60 7.46 17.29
C ILE A 179 -9.97 7.05 15.87
N ILE A 180 -9.69 5.80 15.52
CA ILE A 180 -9.87 5.28 14.15
C ILE A 180 -11.34 5.39 13.72
N GLY A 181 -12.27 4.93 14.55
CA GLY A 181 -13.70 4.94 14.21
C GLY A 181 -14.35 6.32 14.09
N ARG A 182 -13.74 7.39 14.64
CA ARG A 182 -14.33 8.74 14.66
C ARG A 182 -13.61 9.72 13.73
N ILE A 183 -12.28 9.74 13.74
CA ILE A 183 -11.48 10.74 13.05
C ILE A 183 -11.17 10.29 11.61
N TYR A 184 -10.88 9.02 11.38
CA TYR A 184 -10.49 8.51 10.07
C TYR A 184 -11.52 8.73 8.95
N PRO A 185 -12.84 8.57 9.15
CA PRO A 185 -13.79 8.90 8.10
C PRO A 185 -13.68 10.33 7.59
N LEU A 186 -13.38 11.30 8.49
CA LEU A 186 -13.17 12.70 8.09
C LEU A 186 -11.93 12.86 7.21
N PHE A 187 -10.83 12.22 7.57
CA PHE A 187 -9.60 12.26 6.78
C PHE A 187 -9.74 11.53 5.44
N ALA A 188 -10.48 10.42 5.41
CA ALA A 188 -10.81 9.73 4.16
C ALA A 188 -11.64 10.62 3.21
N PHE A 189 -12.57 11.39 3.75
CA PHE A 189 -13.30 12.40 2.96
C PHE A 189 -12.39 13.47 2.38
N SER A 190 -11.42 13.99 3.16
CA SER A 190 -10.44 14.97 2.66
C SER A 190 -9.59 14.40 1.52
N LEU A 191 -9.15 13.15 1.65
CA LEU A 191 -8.36 12.46 0.61
C LEU A 191 -9.18 12.22 -0.65
N ILE A 192 -10.43 11.78 -0.51
CA ILE A 192 -11.35 11.60 -1.65
C ILE A 192 -11.66 12.94 -2.30
N PHE A 193 -11.93 13.98 -1.51
CA PHE A 193 -12.16 15.33 -2.01
C PHE A 193 -10.99 15.80 -2.86
N MET A 194 -9.76 15.67 -2.38
CA MET A 194 -8.55 16.02 -3.13
C MET A 194 -8.49 15.27 -4.46
N ALA A 195 -8.70 13.95 -4.45
CA ALA A 195 -8.67 13.14 -5.66
C ALA A 195 -9.77 13.57 -6.67
N VAL A 196 -10.99 13.82 -6.20
CA VAL A 196 -12.10 14.28 -7.04
C VAL A 196 -11.86 15.69 -7.57
N ALA A 197 -11.31 16.60 -6.76
CA ALA A 197 -10.97 17.96 -7.20
C ALA A 197 -9.89 17.96 -8.29
N LEU A 198 -8.81 17.18 -8.11
CA LEU A 198 -7.76 17.02 -9.13
C LEU A 198 -8.30 16.32 -10.38
N LEU A 199 -9.17 15.33 -10.23
CA LEU A 199 -9.87 14.68 -11.35
C LEU A 199 -10.72 15.70 -12.15
N ALA A 200 -11.47 16.55 -11.45
CA ALA A 200 -12.23 17.62 -12.09
C ALA A 200 -11.32 18.62 -12.83
N CYS A 201 -10.20 19.00 -12.22
CA CYS A 201 -9.21 19.86 -12.87
C CYS A 201 -8.63 19.21 -14.13
N LEU A 202 -8.35 17.90 -14.14
CA LEU A 202 -7.89 17.18 -15.33
C LEU A 202 -8.89 17.29 -16.49
N PHE A 203 -10.18 17.11 -16.21
CA PHE A 203 -11.22 17.22 -17.26
C PHE A 203 -11.53 18.65 -17.66
N VAL A 204 -11.36 19.63 -16.79
CA VAL A 204 -11.59 21.05 -17.12
C VAL A 204 -10.40 21.63 -17.89
N LYS A 205 -9.18 21.36 -17.44
CA LYS A 205 -7.96 21.89 -18.06
C LYS A 205 -7.57 21.12 -19.33
N MET A 206 -7.97 19.84 -19.44
CA MET A 206 -7.64 18.96 -20.57
C MET A 206 -6.15 19.03 -20.97
N PRO A 207 -5.20 18.84 -20.00
CA PRO A 207 -3.79 18.99 -20.28
C PRO A 207 -3.33 17.95 -21.31
N ASN A 208 -2.25 18.28 -22.04
CA ASN A 208 -1.63 17.33 -22.95
C ASN A 208 -0.85 16.30 -22.15
N LEU A 209 -1.40 15.10 -21.97
CA LEU A 209 -0.77 13.99 -21.24
C LEU A 209 -0.08 13.03 -22.21
N PRO A 210 1.04 12.40 -21.80
CA PRO A 210 1.62 11.30 -22.57
C PRO A 210 0.60 10.18 -22.76
N GLU A 211 0.40 9.77 -24.00
CA GLU A 211 -0.54 8.71 -24.36
C GLU A 211 0.20 7.37 -24.54
N LEU A 212 -0.52 6.24 -24.38
CA LEU A 212 0.08 4.91 -24.52
C LEU A 212 0.65 4.63 -25.92
N TRP A 213 0.09 5.23 -26.94
CA TRP A 213 0.56 5.11 -28.33
C TRP A 213 1.73 6.03 -28.68
N ASP A 214 2.09 7.01 -27.82
CA ASP A 214 3.29 7.84 -27.99
C ASP A 214 4.58 7.06 -27.69
N GLY A 215 4.45 5.79 -27.31
CA GLY A 215 5.52 4.88 -26.97
C GLY A 215 5.63 4.61 -25.45
N LEU A 216 6.11 3.42 -25.14
CA LEU A 216 6.33 2.97 -23.75
C LEU A 216 7.80 3.07 -23.35
N GLU A 217 8.55 3.97 -23.98
CA GLU A 217 9.95 4.19 -23.68
C GLU A 217 10.16 4.69 -22.25
N ASN A 218 11.28 4.27 -21.68
CA ASN A 218 11.69 4.74 -20.35
C ASN A 218 12.14 6.20 -20.43
N ARG A 219 11.33 7.09 -19.87
CA ARG A 219 11.64 8.53 -19.82
C ARG A 219 12.50 8.94 -18.63
N ASN A 220 12.83 7.98 -17.73
CA ASN A 220 13.68 8.19 -16.57
C ASN A 220 14.74 7.07 -16.41
N PRO A 221 15.69 6.93 -17.35
CA PRO A 221 16.71 5.88 -17.29
C PRO A 221 17.58 5.93 -16.03
N ALA A 222 17.73 7.10 -15.41
CA ALA A 222 18.49 7.28 -14.17
C ALA A 222 17.88 6.53 -12.97
N ALA A 223 16.55 6.27 -12.99
CA ALA A 223 15.87 5.49 -11.96
C ALA A 223 15.95 3.96 -12.22
N GLY A 224 16.63 3.55 -13.27
CA GLY A 224 16.77 2.16 -13.69
C GLY A 224 15.80 1.75 -14.81
N PRO A 225 15.83 0.49 -15.25
CA PRO A 225 14.96 -0.01 -16.31
C PRO A 225 13.50 -0.06 -15.86
N ILE A 226 12.53 0.08 -16.80
CA ILE A 226 11.10 -0.02 -16.49
C ILE A 226 10.81 -1.31 -15.72
N PHE A 227 11.26 -2.46 -16.25
CA PHE A 227 11.22 -3.70 -15.49
C PHE A 227 12.59 -3.93 -14.81
N PRO A 228 12.63 -4.05 -13.47
CA PRO A 228 11.54 -4.15 -12.50
C PRO A 228 11.22 -2.81 -11.78
N CYS A 229 11.94 -1.72 -12.08
CA CYS A 229 11.97 -0.53 -11.20
C CYS A 229 10.61 0.19 -11.12
N LEU A 230 9.88 0.33 -12.23
CA LEU A 230 8.53 0.90 -12.21
C LEU A 230 7.58 0.13 -11.27
N PHE A 231 7.67 -1.20 -11.26
CA PHE A 231 6.79 -2.09 -10.48
C PHE A 231 7.07 -2.05 -8.98
N ILE A 232 8.30 -1.68 -8.59
CA ILE A 232 8.65 -1.40 -7.20
C ILE A 232 8.27 0.04 -6.82
N THR A 233 8.49 1.00 -7.72
CA THR A 233 8.19 2.42 -7.48
C THR A 233 6.70 2.66 -7.27
N ILE A 234 5.82 2.11 -8.14
CA ILE A 234 4.37 2.13 -7.93
C ILE A 234 3.97 0.84 -7.22
N ALA A 235 4.22 0.78 -5.93
CA ALA A 235 3.76 -0.29 -5.07
C ALA A 235 2.28 -0.08 -4.73
N CYS A 236 1.99 0.80 -3.80
CA CYS A 236 0.64 1.22 -3.47
C CYS A 236 -0.03 1.87 -4.70
N GLY A 237 -1.30 1.57 -4.93
CA GLY A 237 -2.02 1.96 -6.15
C GLY A 237 -2.01 0.90 -7.25
N ALA A 238 -1.09 -0.09 -7.20
CA ALA A 238 -1.08 -1.26 -8.07
C ALA A 238 -1.19 -2.56 -7.26
N ILE A 239 -0.24 -2.85 -6.39
CA ILE A 239 -0.27 -3.95 -5.40
C ILE A 239 0.67 -3.63 -4.25
N SER A 240 0.25 -3.89 -3.00
CA SER A 240 1.04 -3.60 -1.81
C SER A 240 0.88 -4.68 -0.74
N GLY A 241 1.99 -5.25 -0.29
CA GLY A 241 2.00 -6.22 0.79
C GLY A 241 1.63 -5.62 2.15
N PHE A 242 1.87 -4.32 2.33
CA PHE A 242 1.44 -3.58 3.52
C PHE A 242 -0.07 -3.70 3.76
N HIS A 243 -0.88 -3.74 2.71
CA HIS A 243 -2.34 -3.87 2.80
C HIS A 243 -2.78 -5.13 3.54
N ALA A 244 -2.11 -6.26 3.32
CA ALA A 244 -2.39 -7.50 4.02
C ALA A 244 -2.09 -7.44 5.53
N THR A 245 -1.31 -6.47 5.98
CA THR A 245 -1.09 -6.21 7.41
C THR A 245 -2.21 -5.36 8.02
N GLN A 246 -2.93 -4.58 7.22
CA GLN A 246 -4.02 -3.70 7.63
C GLN A 246 -5.38 -4.39 7.56
N SER A 247 -5.59 -5.24 6.57
CA SER A 247 -6.86 -5.97 6.35
C SER A 247 -7.35 -6.74 7.59
N PRO A 248 -6.51 -7.39 8.43
CA PRO A 248 -6.96 -8.04 9.66
C PRO A 248 -7.64 -7.10 10.66
N LEU A 249 -7.24 -5.82 10.73
CA LEU A 249 -7.90 -4.83 11.59
C LEU A 249 -9.36 -4.66 11.18
N MET A 250 -9.60 -4.58 9.87
CA MET A 250 -10.96 -4.42 9.32
C MET A 250 -11.76 -5.73 9.36
N ALA A 251 -11.10 -6.87 9.19
CA ALA A 251 -11.70 -8.19 9.35
C ALA A 251 -12.31 -8.38 10.75
N ARG A 252 -11.72 -7.76 11.78
CA ARG A 252 -12.20 -7.75 13.17
C ARG A 252 -13.40 -6.81 13.40
N CYS A 253 -13.78 -6.01 12.39
CA CYS A 253 -14.86 -5.02 12.50
C CYS A 253 -16.07 -5.34 11.60
N MET A 254 -15.96 -6.29 10.68
CA MET A 254 -16.99 -6.62 9.70
C MET A 254 -18.16 -7.38 10.32
N LYS A 255 -19.39 -6.96 10.01
CA LYS A 255 -20.61 -7.65 10.43
C LYS A 255 -20.92 -8.90 9.59
N HIS A 256 -20.67 -8.86 8.28
CA HIS A 256 -20.99 -9.93 7.32
C HIS A 256 -19.90 -10.08 6.27
N GLU A 257 -19.59 -11.32 5.87
CA GLU A 257 -18.62 -11.61 4.80
C GLU A 257 -18.97 -10.92 3.46
N LYS A 258 -20.25 -10.72 3.15
CA LYS A 258 -20.69 -10.01 1.92
C LYS A 258 -20.22 -8.55 1.84
N GLN A 259 -19.79 -7.96 2.94
CA GLN A 259 -19.18 -6.62 2.95
C GLN A 259 -17.73 -6.63 2.43
N GLY A 260 -17.11 -7.79 2.26
CA GLY A 260 -15.69 -7.90 1.91
C GLY A 260 -15.34 -7.27 0.56
N ARG A 261 -16.16 -7.46 -0.48
CA ARG A 261 -15.88 -6.89 -1.81
C ARG A 261 -15.83 -5.35 -1.79
N PRO A 262 -16.84 -4.60 -1.31
CA PRO A 262 -16.73 -3.16 -1.23
C PRO A 262 -15.60 -2.70 -0.29
N ILE A 263 -15.35 -3.39 0.82
CA ILE A 263 -14.35 -2.98 1.82
C ILE A 263 -12.93 -3.21 1.31
N PHE A 264 -12.58 -4.42 0.85
CA PHE A 264 -11.21 -4.74 0.48
C PHE A 264 -10.93 -4.50 -1.00
N TYR A 265 -11.70 -5.14 -1.89
CA TYR A 265 -11.54 -4.96 -3.34
C TYR A 265 -11.84 -3.52 -3.76
N GLY A 266 -12.94 -2.96 -3.23
CA GLY A 266 -13.36 -1.59 -3.54
C GLY A 266 -12.39 -0.53 -3.04
N ALA A 267 -11.85 -0.68 -1.83
CA ALA A 267 -10.84 0.26 -1.31
C ALA A 267 -9.58 0.26 -2.19
N MET A 268 -9.10 -0.91 -2.62
CA MET A 268 -7.93 -1.00 -3.51
C MET A 268 -8.19 -0.37 -4.87
N ILE A 269 -9.36 -0.57 -5.48
CA ILE A 269 -9.71 0.12 -6.74
C ILE A 269 -9.78 1.63 -6.55
N THR A 270 -10.33 2.10 -5.43
CA THR A 270 -10.37 3.55 -5.11
C THR A 270 -8.96 4.10 -4.94
N GLU A 271 -8.06 3.35 -4.32
CA GLU A 271 -6.65 3.72 -4.21
C GLU A 271 -5.96 3.76 -5.59
N GLY A 272 -6.23 2.78 -6.46
CA GLY A 272 -5.75 2.79 -7.85
C GLY A 272 -6.23 4.00 -8.64
N MET A 273 -7.48 4.45 -8.42
CA MET A 273 -7.97 5.70 -9.03
C MET A 273 -7.23 6.93 -8.50
N VAL A 274 -6.96 7.00 -7.20
CA VAL A 274 -6.13 8.08 -6.62
C VAL A 274 -4.73 8.09 -7.23
N ALA A 275 -4.10 6.93 -7.33
CA ALA A 275 -2.79 6.79 -7.96
C ALA A 275 -2.80 7.21 -9.43
N LEU A 276 -3.83 6.83 -10.18
CA LEU A 276 -4.00 7.22 -11.59
C LEU A 276 -4.12 8.74 -11.75
N VAL A 277 -4.91 9.41 -10.89
CA VAL A 277 -5.05 10.87 -10.88
C VAL A 277 -3.70 11.53 -10.62
N TRP A 278 -2.97 11.08 -9.58
CA TRP A 278 -1.67 11.64 -9.23
C TRP A 278 -0.61 11.38 -10.31
N ALA A 279 -0.59 10.19 -10.93
CA ALA A 279 0.31 9.90 -12.04
C ALA A 279 0.03 10.83 -13.22
N SER A 280 -1.25 11.11 -13.53
CA SER A 280 -1.64 11.97 -14.65
C SER A 280 -1.30 13.44 -14.41
N VAL A 281 -1.65 13.97 -13.25
CA VAL A 281 -1.31 15.35 -12.88
C VAL A 281 0.21 15.54 -12.86
N SER A 282 0.94 14.58 -12.32
CA SER A 282 2.41 14.62 -12.27
C SER A 282 3.04 14.52 -13.65
N ALA A 283 2.47 13.71 -14.55
CA ALA A 283 2.93 13.64 -15.94
C ALA A 283 2.80 15.00 -16.64
N TYR A 284 1.71 15.75 -16.41
CA TYR A 284 1.59 17.13 -16.89
C TYR A 284 2.74 18.01 -16.37
N PHE A 285 3.01 17.97 -15.06
CA PHE A 285 4.09 18.76 -14.45
C PHE A 285 5.48 18.33 -14.92
N PHE A 286 5.67 17.08 -15.31
CA PHE A 286 6.97 16.61 -15.79
C PHE A 286 7.20 16.84 -17.30
N TYR A 287 6.14 16.85 -18.12
CA TYR A 287 6.31 16.72 -19.56
C TYR A 287 5.65 17.82 -20.38
N ASP A 288 4.67 18.58 -19.89
CA ASP A 288 3.91 19.51 -20.73
C ASP A 288 3.92 20.96 -20.27
N GLY A 289 3.94 21.37 -19.17
CA GLY A 289 3.83 22.81 -18.87
C GLY A 289 4.06 23.15 -17.41
N GLY A 290 3.94 22.17 -16.54
CA GLY A 290 4.21 22.36 -15.14
C GLY A 290 5.71 22.43 -14.82
N ALA A 291 6.58 22.18 -15.78
CA ALA A 291 8.02 22.18 -15.63
C ALA A 291 8.55 23.52 -15.09
N GLU A 292 8.01 24.62 -15.56
CA GLU A 292 8.38 25.98 -15.13
C GLU A 292 7.93 26.25 -13.68
N GLU A 293 6.77 25.71 -13.28
CA GLU A 293 6.21 25.88 -11.94
C GLU A 293 6.96 25.10 -10.87
N VAL A 294 7.55 23.95 -11.21
CA VAL A 294 8.28 23.06 -10.27
C VAL A 294 9.79 23.27 -10.34
N GLY A 295 10.29 24.09 -11.27
CA GLY A 295 11.68 24.50 -11.41
C GLY A 295 12.66 23.46 -11.94
N SER A 296 12.38 22.16 -11.82
CA SER A 296 13.18 21.07 -12.41
C SER A 296 12.35 19.79 -12.46
N THR A 297 11.97 19.45 -13.65
CA THR A 297 10.97 18.42 -13.97
C THR A 297 11.19 17.06 -13.31
N LEU A 298 12.21 16.33 -13.75
CA LEU A 298 12.44 14.96 -13.25
C LEU A 298 13.19 14.89 -11.92
N LYS A 299 13.77 16.00 -11.45
CA LYS A 299 14.49 16.05 -10.17
C LYS A 299 13.60 16.39 -8.98
N ALA A 300 12.38 16.93 -9.22
CA ALA A 300 11.48 17.27 -8.14
C ALA A 300 11.12 16.04 -7.29
N SER A 301 11.14 16.20 -5.98
CA SER A 301 10.67 15.17 -5.04
C SER A 301 9.15 15.09 -5.03
N ALA A 302 8.60 13.94 -4.61
CA ALA A 302 7.15 13.76 -4.55
C ALA A 302 6.44 14.82 -3.66
N PRO A 303 6.92 15.18 -2.46
CA PRO A 303 6.33 16.28 -1.68
C PRO A 303 6.32 17.63 -2.41
N GLN A 304 7.39 17.99 -3.13
CA GLN A 304 7.45 19.22 -3.92
C GLN A 304 6.37 19.25 -5.02
N VAL A 305 6.20 18.14 -5.74
CA VAL A 305 5.14 18.02 -6.75
C VAL A 305 3.76 18.16 -6.12
N VAL A 306 3.52 17.52 -4.96
CA VAL A 306 2.24 17.66 -4.23
C VAL A 306 1.94 19.10 -3.90
N THR A 307 2.91 19.83 -3.35
CA THR A 307 2.74 21.25 -2.99
C THR A 307 2.48 22.12 -4.22
N ALA A 308 3.27 21.94 -5.29
CA ALA A 308 3.12 22.68 -6.52
C ALA A 308 1.75 22.45 -7.19
N VAL A 309 1.35 21.17 -7.33
CA VAL A 309 0.04 20.78 -7.88
C VAL A 309 -1.10 21.38 -7.08
N SER A 310 -1.06 21.25 -5.75
CA SER A 310 -2.13 21.71 -4.89
C SER A 310 -2.31 23.22 -4.96
N ASN A 311 -1.23 23.98 -4.96
CA ASN A 311 -1.27 25.44 -5.02
C ASN A 311 -1.68 25.96 -6.42
N SER A 312 -1.13 25.36 -7.48
CA SER A 312 -1.36 25.80 -8.86
C SER A 312 -2.79 25.45 -9.36
N TRP A 313 -3.27 24.24 -9.05
CA TRP A 313 -4.53 23.75 -9.61
C TRP A 313 -5.75 24.00 -8.74
N LEU A 314 -5.60 24.02 -7.43
CA LEU A 314 -6.72 24.14 -6.49
C LEU A 314 -6.79 25.51 -5.80
N GLY A 315 -5.81 26.37 -6.03
CA GLY A 315 -5.71 27.68 -5.38
C GLY A 315 -5.49 27.57 -3.87
N THR A 316 -5.53 28.67 -3.14
CA THR A 316 -5.16 28.69 -1.71
C THR A 316 -6.06 27.80 -0.86
N PHE A 317 -7.38 27.94 -0.97
CA PHE A 317 -8.31 27.17 -0.12
C PHE A 317 -8.35 25.68 -0.49
N GLY A 318 -8.49 25.38 -1.78
CA GLY A 318 -8.49 24.00 -2.26
C GLY A 318 -7.13 23.31 -2.05
N GLY A 319 -6.03 24.08 -2.18
CA GLY A 319 -4.68 23.61 -1.90
C GLY A 319 -4.49 23.18 -0.44
N VAL A 320 -4.90 23.99 0.51
CA VAL A 320 -4.86 23.63 1.96
C VAL A 320 -5.67 22.38 2.24
N LEU A 321 -6.88 22.26 1.69
CA LEU A 321 -7.73 21.10 1.92
C LEU A 321 -7.14 19.82 1.27
N ALA A 322 -6.52 19.95 0.08
CA ALA A 322 -5.82 18.85 -0.56
C ALA A 322 -4.59 18.40 0.24
N LEU A 323 -3.78 19.36 0.70
CA LEU A 323 -2.61 19.07 1.53
C LEU A 323 -3.00 18.38 2.85
N LEU A 324 -4.11 18.80 3.48
CA LEU A 324 -4.65 18.09 4.65
C LEU A 324 -5.01 16.64 4.34
N GLY A 325 -5.56 16.34 3.17
CA GLY A 325 -5.82 14.97 2.73
C GLY A 325 -4.53 14.16 2.56
N VAL A 326 -3.52 14.75 1.91
CA VAL A 326 -2.21 14.10 1.70
C VAL A 326 -1.45 13.89 3.01
N VAL A 327 -1.55 14.81 3.95
CA VAL A 327 -0.91 14.71 5.28
C VAL A 327 -1.63 13.70 6.17
N ALA A 328 -2.96 13.69 6.13
CA ALA A 328 -3.76 12.81 6.96
C ALA A 328 -3.56 11.32 6.63
N ALA A 329 -3.42 10.97 5.35
CA ALA A 329 -3.25 9.60 4.90
C ALA A 329 -2.03 8.89 5.52
N PRO A 330 -0.78 9.40 5.44
CA PRO A 330 0.36 8.76 6.09
C PRO A 330 0.28 8.78 7.62
N ILE A 331 -0.29 9.83 8.23
CA ILE A 331 -0.45 9.88 9.69
C ILE A 331 -1.32 8.74 10.18
N THR A 332 -2.43 8.48 9.51
CA THR A 332 -3.35 7.40 9.89
C THR A 332 -2.79 6.02 9.54
N SER A 333 -2.15 5.87 8.40
CA SER A 333 -1.52 4.60 8.01
C SER A 333 -0.34 4.23 8.92
N GLY A 334 0.44 5.21 9.39
CA GLY A 334 1.55 4.97 10.31
C GLY A 334 1.09 4.55 11.71
N ASP A 335 0.02 5.18 12.24
CA ASP A 335 -0.64 4.75 13.48
C ASP A 335 -1.11 3.29 13.39
N THR A 336 -1.83 2.95 12.32
CA THR A 336 -2.31 1.58 12.14
C THR A 336 -1.19 0.58 11.84
N ALA A 337 -0.08 1.01 11.21
CA ALA A 337 1.11 0.18 11.03
C ALA A 337 1.72 -0.24 12.38
N LEU A 338 1.97 0.71 13.28
CA LEU A 338 2.51 0.42 14.60
C LEU A 338 1.55 -0.40 15.47
N ARG A 339 0.24 -0.15 15.34
CA ARG A 339 -0.80 -0.98 15.95
C ARG A 339 -0.77 -2.42 15.42
N SER A 340 -0.66 -2.60 14.11
CA SER A 340 -0.54 -3.92 13.48
C SER A 340 0.73 -4.64 13.94
N ALA A 341 1.86 -3.94 14.02
CA ALA A 341 3.11 -4.50 14.56
C ALA A 341 2.91 -5.01 15.99
N ARG A 342 2.28 -4.20 16.86
CA ARG A 342 1.95 -4.60 18.23
C ARG A 342 1.10 -5.88 18.27
N LEU A 343 0.04 -5.92 17.46
CA LEU A 343 -0.88 -7.07 17.42
C LEU A 343 -0.19 -8.32 16.89
N ILE A 344 0.59 -8.22 15.83
CA ILE A 344 1.35 -9.35 15.25
C ILE A 344 2.33 -9.92 16.27
N VAL A 345 3.09 -9.07 16.96
CA VAL A 345 4.01 -9.52 18.02
C VAL A 345 3.26 -10.14 19.20
N SER A 346 2.11 -9.58 19.59
CA SER A 346 1.30 -10.12 20.67
C SER A 346 0.68 -11.48 20.34
N GLU A 347 0.25 -11.68 19.11
CA GLU A 347 -0.24 -12.98 18.63
C GLU A 347 0.87 -14.04 18.67
N PHE A 348 2.07 -13.69 18.23
CA PHE A 348 3.21 -14.60 18.25
C PHE A 348 3.66 -14.97 19.67
N LEU A 349 3.68 -14.00 20.60
CA LEU A 349 4.06 -14.21 21.99
C LEU A 349 2.92 -14.76 22.85
N HIS A 350 1.71 -14.91 22.31
CA HIS A 350 0.48 -15.27 23.02
C HIS A 350 0.19 -14.35 24.22
N PHE A 351 0.47 -13.05 24.10
CA PHE A 351 0.24 -12.05 25.14
C PHE A 351 -1.18 -11.49 25.07
N ASP A 352 -1.90 -11.56 26.20
CA ASP A 352 -3.19 -10.86 26.32
C ASP A 352 -2.98 -9.34 26.24
N GLN A 353 -3.74 -8.66 25.36
CA GLN A 353 -3.62 -7.24 25.10
C GLN A 353 -4.54 -6.37 25.96
N LYS A 354 -5.37 -6.95 26.84
CA LYS A 354 -6.21 -6.17 27.76
C LYS A 354 -5.39 -5.37 28.78
N PRO A 355 -4.35 -5.95 29.46
CA PRO A 355 -3.52 -5.20 30.40
C PRO A 355 -2.61 -4.19 29.69
N ILE A 356 -2.63 -2.92 30.13
CA ILE A 356 -1.80 -1.85 29.60
C ILE A 356 -0.31 -2.18 29.70
N ALA A 357 0.13 -2.80 30.80
CA ALA A 357 1.53 -3.18 31.01
C ALA A 357 2.04 -4.12 29.90
N LYS A 358 1.25 -5.12 29.50
CA LYS A 358 1.61 -6.04 28.43
C LYS A 358 1.65 -5.37 27.06
N ARG A 359 0.78 -4.36 26.82
CA ARG A 359 0.87 -3.53 25.61
C ARG A 359 2.18 -2.73 25.59
N LEU A 360 2.54 -2.09 26.70
CA LEU A 360 3.78 -1.31 26.82
C LEU A 360 5.03 -2.16 26.59
N MET A 361 5.07 -3.40 27.10
CA MET A 361 6.20 -4.31 26.87
C MET A 361 6.49 -4.55 25.38
N ILE A 362 5.46 -4.56 24.54
CA ILE A 362 5.61 -4.73 23.08
C ILE A 362 5.85 -3.37 22.42
N CYS A 363 5.10 -2.34 22.81
CA CYS A 363 5.16 -1.04 22.14
C CYS A 363 6.49 -0.31 22.37
N ILE A 364 7.09 -0.38 23.56
CA ILE A 364 8.35 0.33 23.85
C ILE A 364 9.47 -0.09 22.90
N PRO A 365 9.79 -1.39 22.70
CA PRO A 365 10.79 -1.80 21.71
C PRO A 365 10.47 -1.32 20.29
N LEU A 366 9.20 -1.38 19.86
CA LEU A 366 8.78 -0.92 18.54
C LEU A 366 9.02 0.59 18.38
N PHE A 367 8.65 1.39 19.38
CA PHE A 367 8.87 2.84 19.34
C PHE A 367 10.35 3.20 19.37
N VAL A 368 11.18 2.46 20.13
CA VAL A 368 12.63 2.66 20.15
C VAL A 368 13.23 2.41 18.76
N VAL A 369 12.89 1.29 18.12
CA VAL A 369 13.40 1.00 16.76
C VAL A 369 12.88 2.02 15.74
N THR A 370 11.60 2.41 15.82
CA THR A 370 11.04 3.49 14.98
C THR A 370 11.80 4.80 15.17
N SER A 371 12.13 5.18 16.43
CA SER A 371 12.91 6.39 16.73
C SER A 371 14.31 6.34 16.17
N LEU A 372 14.97 5.18 16.21
CA LEU A 372 16.32 5.02 15.63
C LEU A 372 16.29 5.15 14.11
N LEU A 373 15.28 4.57 13.43
CA LEU A 373 15.10 4.73 11.99
C LEU A 373 14.76 6.18 11.63
N LEU A 374 13.92 6.84 12.43
CA LEU A 374 13.58 8.25 12.23
C LEU A 374 14.79 9.15 12.42
N TRP A 375 15.61 8.88 13.45
CA TRP A 375 16.88 9.58 13.64
C TRP A 375 17.85 9.40 12.46
N PHE A 376 18.00 8.16 11.96
CA PHE A 376 18.80 7.88 10.76
C PHE A 376 18.28 8.66 9.55
N ASN A 377 16.96 8.73 9.37
CA ASN A 377 16.29 9.46 8.30
C ASN A 377 16.62 10.96 8.31
N ILE A 378 16.70 11.54 9.51
CA ILE A 378 16.95 12.98 9.73
C ILE A 378 18.44 13.30 9.66
N ALA A 379 19.28 12.42 10.21
CA ALA A 379 20.71 12.66 10.35
C ALA A 379 21.50 12.49 9.04
N ASN A 380 20.93 11.84 8.02
CA ASN A 380 21.58 11.57 6.75
C ASN A 380 20.84 12.28 5.61
N GLU A 381 21.56 12.97 4.73
CA GLU A 381 20.97 13.67 3.58
C GLU A 381 20.14 12.75 2.67
N ASP A 382 20.60 11.52 2.43
CA ASP A 382 19.90 10.50 1.66
C ASP A 382 19.07 9.53 2.52
N GLY A 383 18.98 9.74 3.81
CA GLY A 383 18.34 8.81 4.75
C GLY A 383 16.91 8.44 4.36
N PHE A 384 16.12 9.43 3.92
CA PHE A 384 14.75 9.20 3.44
C PHE A 384 14.72 8.29 2.22
N ASN A 385 15.54 8.55 1.20
CA ASN A 385 15.57 7.76 -0.02
C ASN A 385 16.01 6.32 0.23
N VAL A 386 16.98 6.12 1.12
CA VAL A 386 17.45 4.79 1.52
C VAL A 386 16.33 4.00 2.17
N ILE A 387 15.66 4.55 3.19
CA ILE A 387 14.56 3.87 3.87
C ILE A 387 13.38 3.66 2.92
N TRP A 388 13.05 4.62 2.06
CA TRP A 388 11.99 4.51 1.07
C TRP A 388 12.21 3.36 0.09
N ASN A 389 13.43 3.19 -0.39
CA ASN A 389 13.77 2.09 -1.32
C ASN A 389 13.69 0.72 -0.63
N TYR A 390 14.21 0.58 0.59
CA TYR A 390 14.07 -0.66 1.35
C TYR A 390 12.60 -0.95 1.70
N PHE A 391 11.85 0.08 2.08
CA PHE A 391 10.41 -0.02 2.30
C PHE A 391 9.67 -0.50 1.05
N GLY A 392 9.94 0.10 -0.11
CA GLY A 392 9.30 -0.29 -1.38
C GLY A 392 9.55 -1.75 -1.74
N TRP A 393 10.81 -2.19 -1.69
CA TRP A 393 11.14 -3.60 -1.97
C TRP A 393 10.55 -4.56 -0.92
N ALA A 394 10.66 -4.23 0.35
CA ALA A 394 10.13 -5.04 1.44
C ALA A 394 8.60 -5.18 1.35
N ASN A 395 7.93 -4.08 1.01
CA ASN A 395 6.49 -4.04 0.79
C ASN A 395 6.06 -4.99 -0.34
N GLN A 396 6.75 -4.96 -1.47
CA GLN A 396 6.44 -5.84 -2.60
C GLN A 396 6.79 -7.31 -2.32
N THR A 397 7.86 -7.56 -1.57
CA THR A 397 8.20 -8.91 -1.11
C THR A 397 7.13 -9.48 -0.19
N LEU A 398 6.53 -8.65 0.66
CA LEU A 398 5.40 -9.07 1.50
C LEU A 398 4.17 -9.46 0.65
N ALA A 399 3.91 -8.72 -0.44
CA ALA A 399 2.86 -9.07 -1.39
C ALA A 399 3.12 -10.43 -2.06
N VAL A 400 4.37 -10.76 -2.39
CA VAL A 400 4.77 -12.08 -2.90
C VAL A 400 4.34 -13.19 -1.94
N PHE A 401 4.72 -13.11 -0.68
CA PHE A 401 4.35 -14.14 0.31
C PHE A 401 2.84 -14.24 0.51
N THR A 402 2.13 -13.12 0.51
CA THR A 402 0.67 -13.10 0.58
C THR A 402 0.06 -13.80 -0.62
N LEU A 403 0.48 -13.47 -1.84
CA LEU A 403 -0.04 -14.09 -3.07
C LEU A 403 0.22 -15.61 -3.11
N TRP A 404 1.39 -16.07 -2.69
CA TRP A 404 1.67 -17.51 -2.58
C TRP A 404 0.79 -18.18 -1.53
N THR A 405 0.56 -17.55 -0.38
CA THR A 405 -0.36 -18.04 0.66
C THR A 405 -1.77 -18.20 0.11
N LEU A 406 -2.26 -17.19 -0.63
CA LEU A 406 -3.56 -17.20 -1.27
C LEU A 406 -3.66 -18.26 -2.38
N THR A 407 -2.57 -18.46 -3.14
CA THR A 407 -2.50 -19.50 -4.18
C THR A 407 -2.64 -20.89 -3.57
N VAL A 408 -1.87 -21.18 -2.50
CA VAL A 408 -1.97 -22.46 -1.77
C VAL A 408 -3.36 -22.64 -1.17
N TYR A 409 -3.96 -21.59 -0.58
CA TYR A 409 -5.33 -21.63 -0.09
C TYR A 409 -6.33 -22.03 -1.20
N LEU A 410 -6.28 -21.36 -2.36
CA LEU A 410 -7.22 -21.63 -3.45
C LEU A 410 -7.04 -23.04 -4.02
N VAL A 411 -5.81 -23.53 -4.16
CA VAL A 411 -5.52 -24.91 -4.58
C VAL A 411 -6.13 -25.90 -3.59
N ARG A 412 -5.89 -25.76 -2.29
CA ARG A 412 -6.43 -26.65 -1.25
C ARG A 412 -7.97 -26.62 -1.20
N GLN A 413 -8.58 -25.49 -1.56
CA GLN A 413 -10.03 -25.34 -1.65
C GLN A 413 -10.61 -25.77 -3.02
N LYS A 414 -9.77 -26.29 -3.93
CA LYS A 414 -10.15 -26.67 -5.32
C LYS A 414 -10.85 -25.54 -6.09
N LYS A 415 -10.36 -24.31 -5.90
CA LYS A 415 -10.86 -23.07 -6.52
C LYS A 415 -9.91 -22.60 -7.62
N PRO A 416 -10.36 -21.70 -8.54
CA PRO A 416 -9.51 -21.10 -9.56
C PRO A 416 -8.32 -20.34 -8.96
N TYR A 417 -7.18 -20.99 -8.85
CA TYR A 417 -5.95 -20.44 -8.24
C TYR A 417 -5.11 -19.57 -9.19
N ILE A 418 -5.39 -19.61 -10.47
CA ILE A 418 -4.67 -18.85 -11.51
C ILE A 418 -4.74 -17.35 -11.22
N ILE A 419 -5.82 -16.85 -10.63
CA ILE A 419 -6.03 -15.45 -10.28
C ILE A 419 -5.00 -14.91 -9.27
N THR A 420 -4.38 -15.79 -8.50
CA THR A 420 -3.31 -15.44 -7.56
C THR A 420 -1.94 -15.96 -8.00
N LEU A 421 -1.89 -17.07 -8.73
CA LEU A 421 -0.64 -17.68 -9.22
C LEU A 421 0.08 -16.75 -10.21
N ILE A 422 -0.64 -16.18 -11.19
CA ILE A 422 -0.02 -15.26 -12.17
C ILE A 422 0.59 -14.04 -11.48
N PRO A 423 -0.15 -13.31 -10.62
CA PRO A 423 0.45 -12.23 -9.84
C PRO A 423 1.59 -12.68 -8.92
N ALA A 424 1.51 -13.86 -8.31
CA ALA A 424 2.57 -14.39 -7.45
C ALA A 424 3.88 -14.59 -8.21
N LEU A 425 3.82 -15.27 -9.37
CA LEU A 425 4.97 -15.48 -10.24
C LEU A 425 5.55 -14.16 -10.74
N PHE A 426 4.70 -13.26 -11.21
CA PHE A 426 5.12 -11.96 -11.70
C PHE A 426 5.82 -11.14 -10.61
N MET A 427 5.22 -10.99 -9.43
CA MET A 427 5.81 -10.22 -8.34
C MET A 427 7.06 -10.87 -7.74
N THR A 428 7.13 -12.21 -7.72
CA THR A 428 8.37 -12.92 -7.33
C THR A 428 9.52 -12.56 -8.28
N THR A 429 9.23 -12.52 -9.58
CA THR A 429 10.21 -12.15 -10.61
C THR A 429 10.61 -10.67 -10.47
N VAL A 430 9.65 -9.78 -10.28
CA VAL A 430 9.91 -8.34 -10.06
C VAL A 430 10.84 -8.13 -8.86
N CYS A 431 10.52 -8.73 -7.69
CA CYS A 431 11.31 -8.54 -6.47
C CYS A 431 12.72 -9.12 -6.58
N GLY A 432 12.87 -10.30 -7.19
CA GLY A 432 14.17 -10.93 -7.42
C GLY A 432 15.03 -10.14 -8.40
N THR A 433 14.45 -9.67 -9.51
CA THR A 433 15.16 -8.87 -10.49
C THR A 433 15.56 -7.50 -9.95
N PHE A 434 14.72 -6.90 -9.12
CA PHE A 434 15.04 -5.61 -8.48
C PHE A 434 16.27 -5.73 -7.58
N LEU A 435 16.37 -6.77 -6.77
CA LEU A 435 17.59 -7.03 -5.99
C LEU A 435 18.84 -7.17 -6.88
N ALA A 436 18.70 -7.82 -8.03
CA ALA A 436 19.83 -8.00 -8.94
C ALA A 436 20.29 -6.67 -9.55
N VAL A 437 19.36 -5.85 -10.08
CA VAL A 437 19.68 -4.63 -10.84
C VAL A 437 19.91 -3.40 -9.95
N SER A 438 19.34 -3.35 -8.77
CA SER A 438 19.36 -2.15 -7.92
C SER A 438 20.75 -1.86 -7.37
N PRO A 439 21.25 -0.61 -7.52
CA PRO A 439 22.54 -0.20 -6.95
C PRO A 439 22.60 -0.31 -5.42
N ILE A 440 21.46 -0.23 -4.74
CA ILE A 440 21.39 -0.39 -3.27
C ILE A 440 21.45 -1.84 -2.80
N ALA A 441 21.44 -2.82 -3.74
CA ALA A 441 21.56 -4.24 -3.46
C ALA A 441 22.79 -4.81 -4.21
N PHE A 442 22.60 -5.57 -5.31
CA PHE A 442 23.71 -6.20 -6.01
C PHE A 442 24.29 -5.37 -7.16
N GLY A 443 23.57 -4.42 -7.72
CA GLY A 443 24.05 -3.52 -8.77
C GLY A 443 24.53 -4.22 -10.06
N LEU A 444 23.93 -5.37 -10.39
CA LEU A 444 24.33 -6.14 -11.56
C LEU A 444 23.86 -5.47 -12.86
N SER A 445 24.53 -5.78 -13.97
CA SER A 445 24.10 -5.29 -15.28
C SER A 445 22.67 -5.74 -15.62
N THR A 446 21.96 -4.94 -16.41
CA THR A 446 20.58 -5.23 -16.83
C THR A 446 20.46 -6.60 -17.50
N THR A 447 21.43 -6.98 -18.34
CA THR A 447 21.44 -8.29 -19.02
C THR A 447 21.50 -9.44 -18.01
N VAL A 448 22.42 -9.39 -17.05
CA VAL A 448 22.54 -10.43 -16.01
C VAL A 448 21.28 -10.47 -15.14
N SER A 449 20.74 -9.31 -14.80
CA SER A 449 19.51 -9.20 -14.00
C SER A 449 18.30 -9.82 -14.70
N TYR A 450 18.21 -9.71 -16.04
CA TYR A 450 17.14 -10.34 -16.82
C TYR A 450 17.31 -11.85 -16.96
N ILE A 451 18.55 -12.36 -17.02
CA ILE A 451 18.79 -13.80 -16.93
C ILE A 451 18.32 -14.33 -15.56
N ILE A 452 18.66 -13.61 -14.48
CA ILE A 452 18.18 -13.94 -13.13
C ILE A 452 16.64 -13.90 -13.07
N ALA A 453 15.99 -12.94 -13.73
CA ALA A 453 14.53 -12.87 -13.80
C ALA A 453 13.92 -14.15 -14.38
N VAL A 454 14.46 -14.63 -15.50
CA VAL A 454 14.02 -15.89 -16.15
C VAL A 454 14.23 -17.08 -15.21
N VAL A 455 15.40 -17.17 -14.58
CA VAL A 455 15.71 -18.25 -13.63
C VAL A 455 14.75 -18.24 -12.44
N VAL A 456 14.51 -17.07 -11.82
CA VAL A 456 13.58 -16.92 -10.70
C VAL A 456 12.16 -17.32 -11.10
N PHE A 457 11.71 -16.89 -12.28
CA PHE A 457 10.39 -17.26 -12.79
C PHE A 457 10.25 -18.78 -12.98
N LEU A 458 11.20 -19.39 -13.71
CA LEU A 458 11.17 -20.83 -14.00
C LEU A 458 11.32 -21.67 -12.74
N PHE A 459 12.17 -21.26 -11.81
CA PHE A 459 12.31 -21.92 -10.51
C PHE A 459 11.01 -21.87 -9.70
N SER A 460 10.41 -20.71 -9.59
CA SER A 460 9.16 -20.52 -8.84
C SER A 460 8.00 -21.30 -9.46
N LEU A 461 7.89 -21.31 -10.78
CA LEU A 461 6.90 -22.09 -11.51
C LEU A 461 7.15 -23.60 -11.34
N GLY A 462 8.39 -24.06 -11.51
CA GLY A 462 8.76 -25.46 -11.34
C GLY A 462 8.51 -25.97 -9.93
N TRP A 463 8.84 -25.15 -8.92
CA TRP A 463 8.53 -25.44 -7.51
C TRP A 463 7.03 -25.58 -7.27
N PHE A 464 6.24 -24.65 -7.81
CA PHE A 464 4.78 -24.71 -7.71
C PHE A 464 4.20 -25.97 -8.39
N VAL A 465 4.64 -26.28 -9.62
CA VAL A 465 4.17 -27.48 -10.37
C VAL A 465 4.50 -28.75 -9.61
N ARG A 466 5.72 -28.87 -9.06
CA ARG A 466 6.14 -30.00 -8.22
C ARG A 466 5.25 -30.13 -6.99
N TRP A 467 5.03 -29.04 -6.26
CA TRP A 467 4.15 -29.04 -5.10
C TRP A 467 2.72 -29.38 -5.48
N TYR A 468 2.19 -28.79 -6.56
CA TYR A 468 0.83 -29.04 -7.03
C TYR A 468 0.59 -30.51 -7.39
N SER A 469 1.58 -31.18 -7.96
CA SER A 469 1.50 -32.62 -8.30
C SER A 469 1.33 -33.50 -7.05
N THR A 470 1.81 -33.04 -5.88
CA THR A 470 1.64 -33.77 -4.61
C THR A 470 0.29 -33.50 -3.92
N GLN A 471 -0.52 -32.55 -4.43
CA GLN A 471 -1.83 -32.22 -3.87
C GLN A 471 -2.99 -32.94 -4.58
N LYS A 472 -2.70 -33.64 -5.69
CA LYS A 472 -3.65 -34.52 -6.39
C LYS A 472 -3.73 -35.87 -5.73
#